data_33929b95f60a4a9812a7aa3119b4d104
#
_entry.id   33929b95f60a4a9812a7aa3119b4d104
#
_cell.length_a   1.000
_cell.length_b   1.000
_cell.length_c   1.000
_cell.angle_alpha   90.00
_cell.angle_beta   90.00
_cell.angle_gamma   90.00
#
_symmetry.space_group_name_H-M   'P 1'
#
loop_
_entity.id
_entity.type
_entity.pdbx_description
1 polymer ?
#
loop_
_entity_poly.entity_id
_entity_poly.type
_entity_poly.pdbx_seq_one_letter_code
_entity_poly.pdbx_strand_id
1 'polypeptide(L)'
;MRFPLRCLPLLLSVPLAGAESWNVRIEPSLDGEIVATADADASAPVREKTGDWHGIDLPENAPVWVASVFLNSDGSLKESARLRSGPGVIYPAYHYSRPEVPENVKILERAYDGAWLRIAPLRGLRGYVHSRFFRESAAPSAPTASAAPVKPDEKIRRDNYLMTVEGIPVRLSEPVGSASYELILEINGKKLPIGYLLSPRLNLNLWENRMVRITGRQLWVKGIRRPFWEIEKVSPSWK
;
A
#
# COMPACT_ATOMS: atom_id res chain seq x y z
N MET A 1 71.27 14.82 -30.04
CA MET A 1 69.83 14.77 -30.24
C MET A 1 69.20 14.39 -28.95
N ARG A 2 68.53 15.34 -28.29
CA ARG A 2 67.80 15.12 -26.99
C ARG A 2 66.30 15.11 -27.29
N PHE A 3 65.64 13.98 -27.03
CA PHE A 3 64.18 13.87 -27.14
C PHE A 3 63.55 14.37 -25.83
N PRO A 4 62.49 15.18 -25.86
CA PRO A 4 61.75 15.59 -24.64
C PRO A 4 60.80 14.51 -24.23
N LEU A 5 60.86 14.15 -22.96
CA LEU A 5 59.92 13.27 -22.28
C LEU A 5 58.56 13.99 -22.18
N ARG A 6 57.55 13.50 -22.87
CA ARG A 6 56.16 13.97 -22.74
C ARG A 6 55.55 13.34 -21.48
N CYS A 7 55.32 14.15 -20.47
CA CYS A 7 54.45 13.79 -19.34
C CYS A 7 53.01 13.61 -19.83
N LEU A 8 52.49 12.41 -19.71
CA LEU A 8 51.07 12.10 -19.91
C LEU A 8 50.34 12.47 -18.63
N PRO A 9 49.24 13.28 -18.65
CA PRO A 9 48.49 13.54 -17.45
C PRO A 9 47.70 12.27 -17.05
N LEU A 10 47.93 11.83 -15.82
CA LEU A 10 47.15 10.76 -15.17
C LEU A 10 45.74 11.30 -14.92
N LEU A 11 44.77 10.89 -15.74
CA LEU A 11 43.38 11.14 -15.48
C LEU A 11 42.96 10.32 -14.24
N LEU A 12 42.94 10.97 -13.08
CA LEU A 12 42.24 10.40 -11.91
C LEU A 12 40.77 10.29 -12.28
N SER A 13 40.28 9.08 -12.51
CA SER A 13 38.89 8.76 -12.52
C SER A 13 38.35 8.91 -11.08
N VAL A 14 37.69 10.02 -10.82
CA VAL A 14 36.89 10.19 -9.61
C VAL A 14 35.77 9.12 -9.67
N PRO A 15 35.67 8.21 -8.69
CA PRO A 15 34.53 7.31 -8.66
C PRO A 15 33.27 8.17 -8.56
N LEU A 16 32.34 7.99 -9.49
CA LEU A 16 30.99 8.52 -9.37
C LEU A 16 30.42 7.94 -8.07
N ALA A 17 30.33 8.75 -7.04
CA ALA A 17 29.60 8.38 -5.84
C ALA A 17 28.18 8.03 -6.30
N GLY A 18 27.80 6.75 -6.19
CA GLY A 18 26.45 6.30 -6.50
C GLY A 18 25.50 7.19 -5.71
N ALA A 19 24.54 7.79 -6.38
CA ALA A 19 23.53 8.61 -5.72
C ALA A 19 22.87 7.75 -4.64
N GLU A 20 23.05 8.12 -3.37
CA GLU A 20 22.36 7.46 -2.28
C GLU A 20 20.85 7.62 -2.52
N SER A 21 20.13 6.53 -2.60
CA SER A 21 18.67 6.54 -2.72
C SER A 21 18.06 6.15 -1.40
N TRP A 22 16.91 6.72 -1.09
CA TRP A 22 16.15 6.36 0.10
C TRP A 22 14.81 5.71 -0.24
N ASN A 23 14.43 4.76 0.59
CA ASN A 23 13.20 4.00 0.42
C ASN A 23 11.99 4.81 0.90
N VAL A 24 10.98 4.90 0.05
CA VAL A 24 9.65 5.39 0.39
C VAL A 24 8.78 4.19 0.72
N ARG A 25 8.22 4.19 1.92
CA ARG A 25 7.38 3.09 2.43
C ARG A 25 5.92 3.50 2.49
N ILE A 26 5.04 2.52 2.42
CA ILE A 26 3.59 2.75 2.51
C ILE A 26 3.14 3.11 3.93
N GLU A 27 3.94 2.76 4.92
CA GLU A 27 3.68 2.96 6.35
C GLU A 27 4.92 3.48 7.06
N PRO A 28 4.76 4.23 8.18
CA PRO A 28 5.86 4.71 8.99
C PRO A 28 6.47 3.57 9.85
N SER A 29 7.00 2.53 9.19
CA SER A 29 7.56 1.34 9.80
C SER A 29 8.65 0.73 8.92
N LEU A 30 9.67 0.11 9.54
CA LEU A 30 10.70 -0.65 8.83
C LEU A 30 10.14 -1.92 8.16
N ASP A 31 9.02 -2.43 8.64
CA ASP A 31 8.30 -3.57 8.06
C ASP A 31 7.31 -3.14 6.95
N GLY A 32 7.07 -1.83 6.79
CA GLY A 32 6.21 -1.29 5.72
C GLY A 32 6.78 -1.60 4.33
N GLU A 33 5.90 -1.93 3.38
CA GLU A 33 6.28 -2.21 1.99
C GLU A 33 7.00 -1.00 1.38
N ILE A 34 8.13 -1.24 0.69
CA ILE A 34 8.82 -0.22 -0.10
C ILE A 34 8.04 -0.05 -1.40
N VAL A 35 7.48 1.14 -1.60
CA VAL A 35 6.63 1.46 -2.77
C VAL A 35 7.33 2.34 -3.79
N ALA A 36 8.42 2.99 -3.41
CA ALA A 36 9.24 3.78 -4.32
C ALA A 36 10.65 3.97 -3.75
N THR A 37 11.54 4.44 -4.59
CA THR A 37 12.83 5.00 -4.19
C THR A 37 12.92 6.44 -4.68
N ALA A 38 13.58 7.29 -3.92
CA ALA A 38 13.87 8.66 -4.30
C ALA A 38 15.37 8.93 -4.14
N ASP A 39 15.92 9.82 -4.97
CA ASP A 39 17.32 10.19 -4.88
C ASP A 39 17.59 10.96 -3.59
N ALA A 40 18.77 10.77 -2.99
CA ALA A 40 19.14 11.39 -1.72
C ALA A 40 19.13 12.92 -1.76
N ASP A 41 19.33 13.50 -2.94
CA ASP A 41 19.29 14.94 -3.17
C ASP A 41 17.87 15.46 -3.45
N ALA A 42 16.87 14.55 -3.62
CA ALA A 42 15.49 14.95 -3.81
C ALA A 42 14.96 15.54 -2.51
N SER A 43 14.67 16.83 -2.51
CA SER A 43 13.97 17.46 -1.42
C SER A 43 12.46 17.34 -1.63
N ALA A 44 11.76 16.78 -0.66
CA ALA A 44 10.31 16.71 -0.68
C ALA A 44 9.71 17.44 0.53
N PRO A 45 8.59 18.15 0.37
CA PRO A 45 7.96 18.80 1.50
C PRO A 45 7.40 17.76 2.46
N VAL A 46 7.74 17.89 3.73
CA VAL A 46 7.17 17.06 4.80
C VAL A 46 5.73 17.52 5.03
N ARG A 47 4.80 16.56 4.95
CA ARG A 47 3.36 16.80 5.17
C ARG A 47 2.92 16.38 6.56
N GLU A 48 3.60 15.39 7.14
CA GLU A 48 3.34 14.93 8.52
C GLU A 48 4.61 14.32 9.12
N LYS A 49 4.67 14.23 10.44
CA LYS A 49 5.75 13.58 11.18
C LYS A 49 5.15 12.58 12.15
N THR A 50 5.63 11.36 12.11
CA THR A 50 5.18 10.27 12.98
C THR A 50 6.41 9.57 13.55
N GLY A 51 6.79 9.91 14.78
CA GLY A 51 8.05 9.46 15.37
C GLY A 51 9.24 9.84 14.49
N ASP A 52 10.05 8.82 14.11
CA ASP A 52 11.22 9.00 13.25
C ASP A 52 10.88 8.97 11.75
N TRP A 53 9.61 9.10 11.38
CA TRP A 53 9.17 9.03 9.99
C TRP A 53 8.61 10.36 9.50
N HIS A 54 9.00 10.73 8.29
CA HIS A 54 8.47 11.86 7.57
C HIS A 54 7.50 11.39 6.49
N GLY A 55 6.24 11.80 6.59
CA GLY A 55 5.23 11.61 5.55
C GLY A 55 5.41 12.67 4.46
N ILE A 56 5.62 12.22 3.24
CA ILE A 56 5.79 13.05 2.04
C ILE A 56 4.68 12.74 1.03
N ASP A 57 4.51 13.60 0.06
CA ASP A 57 3.67 13.28 -1.09
C ASP A 57 4.26 12.08 -1.84
N LEU A 58 3.41 11.16 -2.28
CA LEU A 58 3.87 9.93 -2.92
C LEU A 58 4.58 10.25 -4.24
N PRO A 59 5.80 9.72 -4.47
CA PRO A 59 6.53 9.93 -5.72
C PRO A 59 5.78 9.44 -6.95
N GLU A 60 6.02 10.06 -8.11
CA GLU A 60 5.35 9.72 -9.37
C GLU A 60 5.60 8.29 -9.85
N ASN A 61 6.73 7.71 -9.49
CA ASN A 61 7.09 6.33 -9.83
C ASN A 61 6.43 5.28 -8.95
N ALA A 62 5.76 5.68 -7.87
CA ALA A 62 5.09 4.74 -6.97
C ALA A 62 3.89 4.07 -7.66
N PRO A 63 3.69 2.76 -7.49
CA PRO A 63 2.53 2.06 -8.02
C PRO A 63 1.28 2.39 -7.22
N VAL A 64 0.26 2.93 -7.86
CA VAL A 64 -1.04 3.20 -7.24
C VAL A 64 -2.13 2.46 -8.01
N TRP A 65 -2.84 1.58 -7.33
CA TRP A 65 -3.87 0.74 -7.92
C TRP A 65 -5.22 0.94 -7.26
N VAL A 66 -6.27 0.88 -8.05
CA VAL A 66 -7.66 0.95 -7.61
C VAL A 66 -8.49 -0.09 -8.36
N ALA A 67 -9.46 -0.71 -7.70
CA ALA A 67 -10.41 -1.56 -8.42
C ALA A 67 -11.34 -0.69 -9.28
N SER A 68 -11.58 -1.12 -10.53
CA SER A 68 -12.34 -0.34 -11.52
C SER A 68 -13.75 0.00 -11.08
N VAL A 69 -14.36 -0.83 -10.22
CA VAL A 69 -15.70 -0.58 -9.65
C VAL A 69 -15.78 0.67 -8.77
N PHE A 70 -14.63 1.21 -8.34
CA PHE A 70 -14.54 2.45 -7.56
C PHE A 70 -14.26 3.69 -8.40
N LEU A 71 -14.30 3.55 -9.73
CA LEU A 71 -14.24 4.69 -10.64
C LEU A 71 -15.67 5.07 -11.04
N ASN A 72 -15.96 6.36 -11.03
CA ASN A 72 -17.18 6.93 -11.58
C ASN A 72 -17.07 7.07 -13.10
N SER A 73 -18.19 7.27 -13.77
CA SER A 73 -18.23 7.49 -15.23
C SER A 73 -17.52 8.76 -15.69
N ASP A 74 -17.41 9.75 -14.82
CA ASP A 74 -16.70 11.01 -15.05
C ASP A 74 -15.18 10.90 -14.83
N GLY A 75 -14.68 9.73 -14.45
CA GLY A 75 -13.26 9.49 -14.17
C GLY A 75 -12.82 9.85 -12.75
N SER A 76 -13.71 10.26 -11.86
CA SER A 76 -13.42 10.51 -10.45
C SER A 76 -13.50 9.24 -9.62
N LEU A 77 -12.91 9.26 -8.41
CA LEU A 77 -12.98 8.14 -7.48
C LEU A 77 -14.19 8.22 -6.57
N LYS A 78 -14.84 7.08 -6.35
CA LYS A 78 -15.87 6.95 -5.30
C LYS A 78 -15.24 7.14 -3.93
N GLU A 79 -16.02 7.63 -2.97
CA GLU A 79 -15.54 7.84 -1.58
C GLU A 79 -14.99 6.58 -0.92
N SER A 80 -15.59 5.44 -1.22
CA SER A 80 -15.17 4.14 -0.70
C SER A 80 -13.91 3.56 -1.36
N ALA A 81 -13.34 4.22 -2.41
CA ALA A 81 -12.16 3.73 -3.09
C ALA A 81 -10.97 3.61 -2.15
N ARG A 82 -10.26 2.48 -2.24
CA ARG A 82 -8.99 2.23 -1.57
C ARG A 82 -7.89 2.16 -2.60
N LEU A 83 -6.90 3.03 -2.45
CA LEU A 83 -5.72 3.09 -3.29
C LEU A 83 -4.64 2.19 -2.69
N ARG A 84 -4.09 1.28 -3.48
CA ARG A 84 -3.20 0.21 -3.00
C ARG A 84 -1.88 0.19 -3.76
N SER A 85 -0.87 -0.47 -3.17
CA SER A 85 0.44 -0.64 -3.80
C SER A 85 0.45 -1.66 -4.94
N GLY A 86 -0.61 -2.48 -5.09
CA GLY A 86 -0.70 -3.49 -6.14
C GLY A 86 -2.13 -3.81 -6.55
N PRO A 87 -2.31 -4.55 -7.67
CA PRO A 87 -3.61 -4.86 -8.26
C PRO A 87 -4.30 -6.00 -7.50
N GLY A 88 -4.80 -5.71 -6.29
CA GLY A 88 -5.50 -6.70 -5.48
C GLY A 88 -5.74 -6.21 -4.05
N VAL A 89 -6.74 -6.77 -3.40
CA VAL A 89 -7.07 -6.44 -2.00
C VAL A 89 -6.02 -6.94 -1.00
N ILE A 90 -5.12 -7.84 -1.44
CA ILE A 90 -4.00 -8.34 -0.64
C ILE A 90 -2.88 -7.32 -0.47
N TYR A 91 -2.82 -6.32 -1.36
CA TYR A 91 -1.82 -5.26 -1.27
C TYR A 91 -2.25 -4.20 -0.26
N PRO A 92 -1.33 -3.67 0.55
CA PRO A 92 -1.64 -2.66 1.53
C PRO A 92 -2.20 -1.40 0.87
N ALA A 93 -3.10 -0.73 1.60
CA ALA A 93 -3.68 0.53 1.13
C ALA A 93 -2.82 1.71 1.59
N TYR A 94 -2.67 2.70 0.72
CA TYR A 94 -2.05 3.95 1.07
C TYR A 94 -2.88 4.74 2.07
N HIS A 95 -2.20 5.50 2.93
CA HIS A 95 -2.84 6.60 3.64
C HIS A 95 -3.21 7.68 2.63
N TYR A 96 -4.48 8.01 2.54
CA TYR A 96 -5.02 8.95 1.55
C TYR A 96 -5.90 10.00 2.21
N SER A 97 -5.39 11.22 2.28
CA SER A 97 -6.18 12.39 2.66
C SER A 97 -6.78 12.98 1.40
N ARG A 98 -8.10 12.78 1.21
CA ARG A 98 -8.79 13.23 0.00
C ARG A 98 -8.75 14.75 -0.11
N PRO A 99 -8.46 15.30 -1.30
CA PRO A 99 -8.62 16.71 -1.55
C PRO A 99 -10.11 17.10 -1.53
N GLU A 100 -10.42 18.35 -1.22
CA GLU A 100 -11.79 18.87 -1.27
C GLU A 100 -12.40 18.80 -2.67
N VAL A 101 -11.58 19.02 -3.70
CA VAL A 101 -11.99 18.89 -5.10
C VAL A 101 -11.57 17.51 -5.61
N PRO A 102 -12.51 16.69 -6.09
CA PRO A 102 -12.20 15.41 -6.69
C PRO A 102 -11.28 15.57 -7.91
N GLU A 103 -10.23 14.75 -7.96
CA GLU A 103 -9.33 14.71 -9.12
C GLU A 103 -9.74 13.57 -10.05
N ASN A 104 -9.77 13.83 -11.35
CA ASN A 104 -9.90 12.79 -12.37
C ASN A 104 -8.62 11.96 -12.38
N VAL A 105 -8.78 10.65 -12.37
CA VAL A 105 -7.62 9.75 -12.35
C VAL A 105 -7.07 9.54 -13.75
N LYS A 106 -5.75 9.66 -13.88
CA LYS A 106 -5.04 9.26 -15.10
C LYS A 106 -4.70 7.77 -15.02
N ILE A 107 -5.38 6.97 -15.86
CA ILE A 107 -5.11 5.52 -15.93
C ILE A 107 -3.82 5.30 -16.71
N LEU A 108 -2.88 4.55 -16.12
CA LEU A 108 -1.58 4.20 -16.70
C LEU A 108 -1.57 2.77 -17.23
N GLU A 109 -2.25 1.85 -16.53
CA GLU A 109 -2.21 0.41 -16.82
C GLU A 109 -3.52 -0.26 -16.38
N ARG A 110 -3.82 -1.41 -16.97
CA ARG A 110 -4.97 -2.25 -16.60
C ARG A 110 -4.47 -3.67 -16.29
N ALA A 111 -4.95 -4.25 -15.20
CA ALA A 111 -4.65 -5.62 -14.81
C ALA A 111 -5.95 -6.42 -14.61
N TYR A 112 -5.84 -7.75 -14.75
CA TYR A 112 -6.95 -8.69 -14.61
C TYR A 112 -8.17 -8.30 -15.45
N ASP A 113 -7.95 -8.12 -16.76
CA ASP A 113 -8.98 -7.73 -17.74
C ASP A 113 -9.72 -6.43 -17.36
N GLY A 114 -9.00 -5.50 -16.75
CA GLY A 114 -9.53 -4.20 -16.34
C GLY A 114 -10.22 -4.17 -14.97
N ALA A 115 -10.20 -5.26 -14.21
CA ALA A 115 -10.72 -5.25 -12.84
C ALA A 115 -9.91 -4.34 -11.91
N TRP A 116 -8.62 -4.14 -12.20
CA TRP A 116 -7.72 -3.23 -11.48
C TRP A 116 -7.07 -2.25 -12.43
N LEU A 117 -7.00 -1.01 -12.00
CA LEU A 117 -6.44 0.10 -12.76
C LEU A 117 -5.24 0.66 -12.00
N ARG A 118 -4.09 0.72 -12.65
CA ARG A 118 -2.97 1.52 -12.18
C ARG A 118 -3.21 2.96 -12.59
N ILE A 119 -3.16 3.85 -11.62
CA ILE A 119 -3.37 5.28 -11.83
C ILE A 119 -2.12 6.07 -11.44
N ALA A 120 -2.00 7.27 -11.97
CA ALA A 120 -0.99 8.21 -11.51
C ALA A 120 -1.21 8.52 -10.02
N PRO A 121 -0.14 8.69 -9.21
CA PRO A 121 -0.27 9.12 -7.83
C PRO A 121 -1.10 10.40 -7.71
N LEU A 122 -2.03 10.41 -6.77
CA LEU A 122 -2.93 11.54 -6.53
C LEU A 122 -2.41 12.39 -5.38
N ARG A 123 -2.78 13.66 -5.35
CA ARG A 123 -2.57 14.51 -4.19
C ARG A 123 -3.17 13.89 -2.94
N GLY A 124 -2.51 14.05 -1.82
CA GLY A 124 -2.99 13.51 -0.56
C GLY A 124 -2.61 12.07 -0.29
N LEU A 125 -2.03 11.35 -1.27
CA LEU A 125 -1.36 10.08 -1.01
C LEU A 125 -0.05 10.31 -0.28
N ARG A 126 0.21 9.50 0.75
CA ARG A 126 1.41 9.60 1.56
C ARG A 126 2.31 8.40 1.36
N GLY A 127 3.61 8.71 1.28
CA GLY A 127 4.69 7.77 1.48
C GLY A 127 5.53 8.20 2.67
N TYR A 128 6.23 7.28 3.31
CA TYR A 128 6.99 7.52 4.52
C TYR A 128 8.48 7.24 4.33
N VAL A 129 9.30 8.18 4.78
CA VAL A 129 10.75 8.09 4.75
C VAL A 129 11.27 8.25 6.17
N HIS A 130 12.25 7.43 6.54
CA HIS A 130 12.88 7.53 7.86
C HIS A 130 13.73 8.80 7.94
N SER A 131 13.60 9.57 9.02
CA SER A 131 14.24 10.86 9.22
C SER A 131 15.76 10.88 9.01
N ARG A 132 16.45 9.78 9.36
CA ARG A 132 17.90 9.65 9.18
C ARG A 132 18.38 9.73 7.74
N PHE A 133 17.49 9.47 6.77
CA PHE A 133 17.80 9.50 5.34
C PHE A 133 17.23 10.72 4.63
N PHE A 134 16.44 11.52 5.33
CA PHE A 134 15.64 12.59 4.74
C PHE A 134 16.26 13.96 5.03
N ARG A 135 16.54 14.74 4.01
CA ARG A 135 16.88 16.15 4.12
C ARG A 135 15.62 16.98 3.88
N GLU A 136 15.18 17.67 4.91
CA GLU A 136 13.99 18.51 4.82
C GLU A 136 14.24 19.70 3.90
N SER A 137 13.42 19.87 2.86
CA SER A 137 13.36 21.10 2.08
C SER A 137 12.58 22.15 2.86
N ALA A 138 13.10 23.35 2.92
CA ALA A 138 12.41 24.48 3.54
C ALA A 138 11.16 24.86 2.73
N ALA A 139 10.01 24.29 3.05
CA ALA A 139 8.70 24.66 2.52
C ALA A 139 7.73 24.94 3.67
N PRO A 140 6.73 25.81 3.48
CA PRO A 140 5.89 26.32 4.57
C PRO A 140 5.11 25.22 5.28
N SER A 141 5.18 25.23 6.59
CA SER A 141 4.52 24.31 7.51
C SER A 141 3.00 24.45 7.43
N ALA A 142 2.32 23.38 7.02
CA ALA A 142 0.88 23.24 7.27
C ALA A 142 0.65 22.67 8.70
N PRO A 143 -0.48 22.97 9.36
CA PRO A 143 -0.67 22.72 10.78
C PRO A 143 -0.66 21.24 11.13
N THR A 144 0.06 20.93 12.20
CA THR A 144 0.25 19.60 12.79
C THR A 144 -1.06 19.08 13.36
N ALA A 145 -1.64 18.07 12.71
CA ALA A 145 -2.62 17.22 13.38
C ALA A 145 -1.84 16.18 14.21
N SER A 146 -1.97 16.25 15.51
CA SER A 146 -1.35 15.37 16.49
C SER A 146 -1.88 13.93 16.30
N ALA A 147 -1.09 13.09 15.67
CA ALA A 147 -1.35 11.63 15.66
C ALA A 147 -0.71 11.03 16.90
N ALA A 148 -1.49 10.25 17.66
CA ALA A 148 -1.04 9.53 18.83
C ALA A 148 0.12 8.57 18.50
N PRO A 149 1.09 8.35 19.42
CA PRO A 149 2.28 7.55 19.15
C PRO A 149 1.91 6.07 18.90
N VAL A 150 2.22 5.58 17.72
CA VAL A 150 2.15 4.15 17.39
C VAL A 150 3.29 3.43 18.11
N LYS A 151 2.96 2.49 18.95
CA LYS A 151 3.96 1.67 19.68
C LYS A 151 4.72 0.78 18.69
N PRO A 152 6.09 0.72 18.75
CA PRO A 152 6.92 0.07 17.74
C PRO A 152 6.90 -1.47 17.70
N ASP A 153 6.14 -2.16 18.57
CA ASP A 153 6.26 -3.61 18.77
C ASP A 153 4.95 -4.40 18.60
N GLU A 154 3.98 -3.84 17.91
CA GLU A 154 2.72 -4.56 17.72
C GLU A 154 2.89 -5.64 16.63
N LYS A 155 2.99 -6.91 17.07
CA LYS A 155 3.03 -8.09 16.18
C LYS A 155 1.75 -8.22 15.33
N ILE A 156 0.71 -7.50 15.71
CA ILE A 156 -0.62 -7.51 15.08
C ILE A 156 -1.06 -6.05 14.88
N ARG A 157 -1.29 -5.67 13.62
CA ARG A 157 -1.93 -4.41 13.27
C ARG A 157 -3.39 -4.65 12.89
N ARG A 158 -4.30 -3.97 13.56
CA ARG A 158 -5.74 -4.00 13.26
C ARG A 158 -6.14 -2.74 12.51
N ASP A 159 -6.79 -2.90 11.37
CA ASP A 159 -7.40 -1.77 10.67
C ASP A 159 -8.63 -1.27 11.43
N ASN A 160 -8.70 0.04 11.66
CA ASN A 160 -9.76 0.64 12.50
C ASN A 160 -11.11 0.81 11.77
N TYR A 161 -11.20 0.45 10.50
CA TYR A 161 -12.42 0.58 9.71
C TYR A 161 -12.96 -0.78 9.27
N LEU A 162 -14.30 -0.82 9.12
CA LEU A 162 -15.00 -1.96 8.56
C LEU A 162 -14.89 -1.96 7.05
N MET A 163 -14.55 -3.10 6.50
CA MET A 163 -14.56 -3.33 5.06
C MET A 163 -15.58 -4.38 4.70
N THR A 164 -16.18 -4.21 3.53
CA THR A 164 -17.07 -5.22 2.96
C THR A 164 -16.45 -5.77 1.69
N VAL A 165 -16.35 -7.09 1.60
CA VAL A 165 -15.79 -7.81 0.44
C VAL A 165 -16.72 -8.97 0.08
N GLU A 166 -16.79 -9.27 -1.22
CA GLU A 166 -17.46 -10.47 -1.72
C GLU A 166 -16.42 -11.53 -2.06
N GLY A 167 -16.75 -12.78 -1.76
CA GLY A 167 -15.86 -13.90 -2.05
C GLY A 167 -16.43 -15.22 -1.57
N ILE A 168 -15.67 -16.27 -1.76
CA ILE A 168 -16.05 -17.64 -1.43
C ILE A 168 -15.17 -18.11 -0.26
N PRO A 169 -15.76 -18.39 0.93
CA PRO A 169 -15.03 -19.06 2.01
C PRO A 169 -14.68 -20.49 1.60
N VAL A 170 -13.41 -20.82 1.67
CA VAL A 170 -12.90 -22.16 1.38
C VAL A 170 -12.12 -22.66 2.60
N ARG A 171 -12.37 -23.91 2.98
CA ARG A 171 -11.67 -24.54 4.09
C ARG A 171 -10.20 -24.75 3.75
N LEU A 172 -9.34 -24.35 4.66
CA LEU A 172 -7.90 -24.62 4.57
C LEU A 172 -7.60 -26.09 4.86
N SER A 173 -6.66 -26.69 4.14
CA SER A 173 -6.13 -28.02 4.45
C SER A 173 -5.43 -28.06 5.79
N GLU A 174 -4.73 -26.99 6.12
CA GLU A 174 -4.07 -26.79 7.41
C GLU A 174 -4.45 -25.40 7.95
N PRO A 175 -4.83 -25.30 9.24
CA PRO A 175 -5.14 -23.99 9.83
C PRO A 175 -3.95 -23.05 9.83
N VAL A 176 -4.19 -21.75 9.59
CA VAL A 176 -3.20 -20.70 9.71
C VAL A 176 -3.53 -19.88 10.96
N GLY A 177 -2.75 -20.06 12.03
CA GLY A 177 -3.11 -19.54 13.34
C GLY A 177 -4.46 -20.11 13.82
N SER A 178 -5.42 -19.26 14.13
CA SER A 178 -6.79 -19.68 14.51
C SER A 178 -7.77 -19.70 13.34
N ALA A 179 -7.32 -19.44 12.12
CA ALA A 179 -8.16 -19.45 10.94
C ALA A 179 -8.20 -20.84 10.29
N SER A 180 -9.41 -21.37 10.10
CA SER A 180 -9.66 -22.64 9.39
C SER A 180 -10.22 -22.42 7.97
N TYR A 181 -10.44 -21.18 7.59
CA TYR A 181 -10.97 -20.78 6.29
C TYR A 181 -10.15 -19.64 5.69
N GLU A 182 -10.05 -19.66 4.36
CA GLU A 182 -9.59 -18.52 3.59
C GLU A 182 -10.73 -17.96 2.73
N LEU A 183 -10.66 -16.69 2.39
CA LEU A 183 -11.57 -16.04 1.46
C LEU A 183 -10.94 -16.02 0.08
N ILE A 184 -11.64 -16.58 -0.89
CA ILE A 184 -11.24 -16.59 -2.29
C ILE A 184 -12.11 -15.60 -3.05
N LEU A 185 -11.48 -14.68 -3.75
CA LEU A 185 -12.11 -13.81 -4.72
C LEU A 185 -12.01 -14.47 -6.10
N GLU A 186 -13.13 -14.51 -6.83
CA GLU A 186 -13.13 -14.97 -8.21
C GLU A 186 -13.27 -13.77 -9.15
N ILE A 187 -12.25 -13.55 -9.98
CA ILE A 187 -12.22 -12.47 -10.98
C ILE A 187 -11.91 -13.13 -12.33
N ASN A 188 -12.84 -13.02 -13.27
CA ASN A 188 -12.68 -13.54 -14.62
C ASN A 188 -12.25 -15.03 -14.65
N GLY A 189 -12.87 -15.85 -13.78
CA GLY A 189 -12.57 -17.27 -13.65
C GLY A 189 -11.25 -17.60 -12.93
N LYS A 190 -10.49 -16.60 -12.50
CA LYS A 190 -9.29 -16.80 -11.69
C LYS A 190 -9.62 -16.69 -10.21
N LYS A 191 -9.18 -17.70 -9.44
CA LYS A 191 -9.37 -17.77 -7.99
C LYS A 191 -8.15 -17.16 -7.30
N LEU A 192 -8.39 -16.09 -6.51
CA LEU A 192 -7.35 -15.36 -5.80
C LEU A 192 -7.64 -15.43 -4.29
N PRO A 193 -6.81 -16.08 -3.48
CA PRO A 193 -6.96 -16.05 -2.04
C PRO A 193 -6.58 -14.67 -1.51
N ILE A 194 -7.52 -14.01 -0.81
CA ILE A 194 -7.39 -12.62 -0.37
C ILE A 194 -7.17 -12.45 1.12
N GLY A 195 -7.32 -13.51 1.90
CA GLY A 195 -7.05 -13.47 3.34
C GLY A 195 -7.64 -14.65 4.08
N TYR A 196 -7.28 -14.77 5.34
CA TYR A 196 -7.75 -15.79 6.26
C TYR A 196 -8.94 -15.29 7.06
N LEU A 197 -9.92 -16.14 7.33
CA LEU A 197 -11.16 -15.76 7.99
C LEU A 197 -11.12 -16.11 9.47
N LEU A 198 -11.29 -15.10 10.32
CA LEU A 198 -11.46 -15.24 11.77
C LEU A 198 -12.90 -14.97 12.13
N SER A 199 -13.57 -15.94 12.70
CA SER A 199 -14.97 -15.81 13.10
C SER A 199 -15.23 -16.53 14.43
N PRO A 200 -14.99 -15.89 15.56
CA PRO A 200 -15.24 -16.52 16.85
C PRO A 200 -16.73 -16.71 17.16
N ARG A 201 -17.61 -16.02 16.44
CA ARG A 201 -19.07 -15.99 16.71
C ARG A 201 -19.94 -16.56 15.59
N LEU A 202 -19.40 -16.73 14.37
CA LEU A 202 -20.16 -17.16 13.20
C LEU A 202 -19.70 -18.55 12.75
N ASN A 203 -20.62 -19.42 12.47
CA ASN A 203 -20.31 -20.74 11.93
C ASN A 203 -20.07 -20.63 10.40
N LEU A 204 -18.82 -20.60 10.00
CA LEU A 204 -18.42 -20.48 8.58
C LEU A 204 -18.71 -21.73 7.76
N ASN A 205 -18.96 -22.90 8.39
CA ASN A 205 -19.35 -24.12 7.67
C ASN A 205 -20.62 -23.94 6.83
N LEU A 206 -21.53 -23.08 7.29
CA LEU A 206 -22.78 -22.78 6.58
C LEU A 206 -22.57 -22.00 5.28
N TRP A 207 -21.39 -21.39 5.14
CA TRP A 207 -21.04 -20.52 4.03
C TRP A 207 -19.95 -21.09 3.13
N GLU A 208 -19.44 -22.26 3.46
CA GLU A 208 -18.36 -22.91 2.71
C GLU A 208 -18.75 -23.11 1.24
N ASN A 209 -17.85 -22.74 0.33
CA ASN A 209 -17.99 -22.82 -1.13
C ASN A 209 -19.20 -22.03 -1.70
N ARG A 210 -19.71 -21.04 -0.96
CA ARG A 210 -20.78 -20.14 -1.43
C ARG A 210 -20.26 -18.73 -1.59
N MET A 211 -20.75 -18.03 -2.60
CA MET A 211 -20.48 -16.59 -2.76
C MET A 211 -21.18 -15.83 -1.64
N VAL A 212 -20.41 -15.11 -0.84
CA VAL A 212 -20.89 -14.35 0.30
C VAL A 212 -20.34 -12.94 0.30
N ARG A 213 -21.04 -12.06 0.97
CA ARG A 213 -20.57 -10.72 1.33
C ARG A 213 -20.16 -10.75 2.79
N ILE A 214 -18.90 -10.45 3.05
CA ILE A 214 -18.30 -10.42 4.38
C ILE A 214 -18.00 -8.98 4.75
N THR A 215 -18.45 -8.56 5.93
CA THR A 215 -18.06 -7.29 6.54
C THR A 215 -17.21 -7.58 7.77
N GLY A 216 -16.05 -6.93 7.87
CA GLY A 216 -15.11 -7.15 8.97
C GLY A 216 -13.92 -6.20 8.91
N ARG A 217 -12.99 -6.41 9.84
CA ARG A 217 -11.72 -5.67 9.91
C ARG A 217 -10.58 -6.55 9.48
N GLN A 218 -9.57 -5.94 8.87
CA GLN A 218 -8.33 -6.64 8.57
C GLN A 218 -7.38 -6.60 9.77
N LEU A 219 -6.77 -7.75 10.05
CA LEU A 219 -5.68 -7.91 11.00
C LEU A 219 -4.44 -8.33 10.22
N TRP A 220 -3.40 -7.56 10.30
CA TRP A 220 -2.10 -7.88 9.71
C TRP A 220 -1.19 -8.43 10.78
N VAL A 221 -0.67 -9.64 10.54
CA VAL A 221 0.24 -10.32 11.46
C VAL A 221 1.63 -10.35 10.84
N LYS A 222 2.64 -9.91 11.59
CA LYS A 222 4.03 -9.91 11.14
C LYS A 222 4.46 -11.31 10.67
N GLY A 223 5.04 -11.39 9.48
CA GLY A 223 5.50 -12.65 8.88
C GLY A 223 4.43 -13.42 8.10
N ILE A 224 3.18 -13.00 8.12
CA ILE A 224 2.09 -13.60 7.34
C ILE A 224 1.74 -12.69 6.15
N ARG A 225 1.83 -13.23 4.94
CA ARG A 225 1.67 -12.44 3.71
C ARG A 225 0.27 -11.90 3.45
N ARG A 226 -0.77 -12.56 3.98
CA ARG A 226 -2.17 -12.22 3.76
C ARG A 226 -2.83 -11.81 5.07
N PRO A 227 -3.76 -10.84 5.07
CA PRO A 227 -4.44 -10.42 6.27
C PRO A 227 -5.37 -11.50 6.80
N PHE A 228 -5.63 -11.46 8.09
CA PHE A 228 -6.79 -12.09 8.67
C PHE A 228 -7.97 -11.14 8.62
N TRP A 229 -9.16 -11.66 8.36
CA TRP A 229 -10.41 -10.92 8.39
C TRP A 229 -11.17 -11.29 9.66
N GLU A 230 -11.24 -10.38 10.61
CA GLU A 230 -12.10 -10.50 11.78
C GLU A 230 -13.52 -10.17 11.35
N ILE A 231 -14.32 -11.22 11.17
CA ILE A 231 -15.66 -11.11 10.57
C ILE A 231 -16.66 -10.64 11.61
N GLU A 232 -17.38 -9.57 11.29
CA GLU A 232 -18.54 -9.09 12.08
C GLU A 232 -19.87 -9.56 11.48
N LYS A 233 -19.95 -9.64 10.15
CA LYS A 233 -21.18 -10.01 9.44
C LYS A 233 -20.88 -10.81 8.19
N VAL A 234 -21.68 -11.84 7.95
CA VAL A 234 -21.75 -12.58 6.68
C VAL A 234 -23.18 -12.55 6.16
N SER A 235 -23.35 -12.37 4.89
CA SER A 235 -24.63 -12.44 4.20
C SER A 235 -24.45 -13.09 2.82
N PRO A 236 -25.49 -13.72 2.25
CA PRO A 236 -25.44 -14.18 0.88
C PRO A 236 -25.14 -13.02 -0.05
N SER A 237 -24.31 -13.26 -1.08
CA SER A 237 -24.17 -12.34 -2.19
C SER A 237 -25.12 -12.80 -3.29
N TRP A 238 -26.26 -12.13 -3.40
CA TRP A 238 -27.20 -12.36 -4.49
C TRP A 238 -26.79 -11.51 -5.68
N LYS A 239 -26.64 -12.15 -6.80
CA LYS A 239 -26.66 -11.47 -8.12
C LYS A 239 -28.08 -11.46 -8.64
#